data_eeddfe732d4933adf789b92f35fb14f0
#
_entry.id   eeddfe732d4933adf789b92f35fb14f0
#
_cell.length_a   1.000
_cell.length_b   1.000
_cell.length_c   1.000
_cell.angle_alpha   90.00
_cell.angle_beta   90.00
_cell.angle_gamma   90.00
#
_symmetry.space_group_name_H-M   'P 1'
#
loop_
_entity.id
_entity.type
_entity.pdbx_description
1 polymer ?
#
loop_
_entity_poly.entity_id
_entity_poly.type
_entity_poly.pdbx_seq_one_letter_code
_entity_poly.pdbx_strand_id
1 'polypeptide(L)'
;GNGDVVFQHDNLEVGDIWRMCQVKDAPIQDWVKLAVNRSRSSGIPIVFWLDQYRAHDANMIKKVKKYLKNHDTEGLDIEIMSLDIAIRFTMERLRHGEDTISVTGNVLRDYLTDLFPILELGTSAKMLSIVPLMAGGGLFETGAGGSAPKHVQQFVAENHLRWDSLGEFLALAVSLEDVAEKSNNNRAKILAVTLDQATGKLLDENKSPSRKTGELDNRGSHFYLAMYWAEAVAAQNEDAELQAAFSELAKSLAENEDKIVAELNDIQGGKVDIGGYYHPDSDKVEKAMRPSATLNALFD
;
A
#
# COMPACT_ATOMS: atom_id res chain seq x y z
N GLY A 1 -5.57 -30.63 -30.03
CA GLY A 1 -4.31 -30.87 -30.59
C GLY A 1 -4.17 -32.19 -31.34
N ASN A 2 -3.18 -32.24 -32.19
CA ASN A 2 -2.87 -33.40 -33.04
C ASN A 2 -2.04 -34.48 -32.32
N GLY A 3 -1.81 -34.33 -31.01
CA GLY A 3 -0.97 -35.24 -30.24
C GLY A 3 0.54 -34.99 -30.39
N ASP A 4 0.92 -33.86 -30.97
CA ASP A 4 2.33 -33.49 -31.11
C ASP A 4 2.94 -33.18 -29.75
N VAL A 5 4.11 -33.76 -29.46
CA VAL A 5 4.86 -33.47 -28.23
C VAL A 5 5.55 -32.13 -28.39
N VAL A 6 5.16 -31.16 -27.58
CA VAL A 6 5.75 -29.80 -27.58
C VAL A 6 6.95 -29.70 -26.63
N PHE A 7 6.86 -30.37 -25.49
CA PHE A 7 7.92 -30.47 -24.47
C PHE A 7 7.96 -31.87 -23.91
N GLN A 8 9.17 -32.33 -23.60
CA GLN A 8 9.42 -33.61 -22.92
C GLN A 8 10.53 -33.40 -21.88
N HIS A 9 10.27 -33.85 -20.66
CA HIS A 9 11.25 -33.87 -19.57
C HIS A 9 11.45 -35.32 -19.15
N ASP A 10 12.65 -35.86 -19.38
CA ASP A 10 12.97 -37.24 -19.11
C ASP A 10 13.59 -37.47 -17.72
N ASN A 11 14.02 -36.39 -17.03
CA ASN A 11 14.77 -36.47 -15.79
C ASN A 11 13.93 -35.98 -14.62
N LEU A 12 12.70 -36.47 -14.45
CA LEU A 12 11.86 -36.14 -13.32
C LEU A 12 12.05 -37.16 -12.20
N GLU A 13 12.17 -36.66 -10.95
CA GLU A 13 12.27 -37.45 -9.74
C GLU A 13 10.97 -37.44 -8.94
N VAL A 14 10.84 -38.39 -8.01
CA VAL A 14 9.65 -38.45 -7.15
C VAL A 14 9.59 -37.21 -6.27
N GLY A 15 8.50 -36.44 -6.40
CA GLY A 15 8.31 -35.18 -5.67
C GLY A 15 8.52 -33.93 -6.51
N ASP A 16 9.06 -34.04 -7.72
CA ASP A 16 9.18 -32.91 -8.62
C ASP A 16 7.80 -32.37 -9.02
N ILE A 17 7.69 -31.04 -9.02
CA ILE A 17 6.48 -30.35 -9.47
C ILE A 17 6.77 -29.64 -10.77
N TRP A 18 6.05 -30.05 -11.82
CA TRP A 18 6.13 -29.41 -13.12
C TRP A 18 4.91 -28.52 -13.35
N ARG A 19 5.14 -27.27 -13.76
CA ARG A 19 4.08 -26.31 -14.06
C ARG A 19 4.38 -25.60 -15.37
N MET A 20 3.34 -25.38 -16.16
CA MET A 20 3.40 -24.55 -17.35
C MET A 20 2.70 -23.22 -17.06
N CYS A 21 3.38 -22.11 -17.32
CA CYS A 21 2.83 -20.77 -17.28
C CYS A 21 2.77 -20.17 -18.67
N GLN A 22 1.66 -19.56 -19.02
CA GLN A 22 1.54 -18.76 -20.23
C GLN A 22 1.38 -17.29 -19.83
N VAL A 23 2.32 -16.45 -20.28
CA VAL A 23 2.27 -15.00 -20.07
C VAL A 23 2.00 -14.32 -21.41
N LYS A 24 0.91 -13.55 -21.48
CA LYS A 24 0.51 -12.83 -22.68
C LYS A 24 1.23 -11.47 -22.78
N ASP A 25 1.37 -10.98 -24.01
CA ASP A 25 2.06 -9.70 -24.24
C ASP A 25 1.31 -8.50 -23.70
N ALA A 26 -0.03 -8.49 -23.74
CA ALA A 26 -0.83 -7.37 -23.26
C ALA A 26 -0.63 -7.08 -21.75
N PRO A 27 -0.66 -8.07 -20.84
CA PRO A 27 -0.31 -7.86 -19.43
C PRO A 27 1.12 -7.33 -19.21
N ILE A 28 2.09 -7.80 -20.00
CA ILE A 28 3.47 -7.35 -19.88
C ILE A 28 3.61 -5.89 -20.33
N GLN A 29 2.93 -5.49 -21.40
CA GLN A 29 2.91 -4.11 -21.86
C GLN A 29 2.30 -3.19 -20.81
N ASP A 30 1.20 -3.58 -20.19
CA ASP A 30 0.55 -2.82 -19.14
C ASP A 30 1.42 -2.72 -17.88
N TRP A 31 2.08 -3.80 -17.51
CA TRP A 31 3.04 -3.84 -16.40
C TRP A 31 4.22 -2.89 -16.63
N VAL A 32 4.82 -2.88 -17.82
CA VAL A 32 5.90 -1.94 -18.19
C VAL A 32 5.39 -0.50 -18.19
N LYS A 33 4.21 -0.25 -18.74
CA LYS A 33 3.56 1.07 -18.74
C LYS A 33 3.34 1.59 -17.31
N LEU A 34 2.84 0.72 -16.41
CA LEU A 34 2.62 1.08 -15.01
C LEU A 34 3.93 1.48 -14.33
N ALA A 35 5.01 0.71 -14.54
CA ALA A 35 6.32 1.00 -13.99
C ALA A 35 6.83 2.38 -14.46
N VAL A 36 6.78 2.65 -15.78
CA VAL A 36 7.21 3.92 -16.36
C VAL A 36 6.39 5.10 -15.82
N ASN A 37 5.07 4.96 -15.78
CA ASN A 37 4.18 6.01 -15.27
C ASN A 37 4.47 6.31 -13.79
N ARG A 38 4.67 5.25 -12.99
CA ARG A 38 4.95 5.41 -11.56
C ARG A 38 6.28 6.12 -11.31
N SER A 39 7.34 5.76 -12.04
CA SER A 39 8.63 6.45 -11.95
C SER A 39 8.50 7.92 -12.38
N ARG A 40 7.77 8.18 -13.45
CA ARG A 40 7.59 9.55 -13.96
C ARG A 40 6.83 10.44 -12.98
N SER A 41 5.79 9.92 -12.33
CA SER A 41 5.01 10.69 -11.36
C SER A 41 5.73 10.95 -10.05
N SER A 42 6.58 10.02 -9.61
CA SER A 42 7.26 10.07 -8.31
C SER A 42 8.72 10.50 -8.36
N GLY A 43 9.37 10.43 -9.53
CA GLY A 43 10.83 10.62 -9.67
C GLY A 43 11.67 9.48 -9.07
N ILE A 44 11.03 8.39 -8.60
CA ILE A 44 11.70 7.27 -7.94
C ILE A 44 12.23 6.30 -9.00
N PRO A 45 13.48 5.79 -8.84
CA PRO A 45 14.05 4.77 -9.72
C PRO A 45 13.23 3.48 -9.71
N ILE A 46 13.14 2.82 -10.87
CA ILE A 46 12.51 1.51 -10.99
C ILE A 46 13.53 0.42 -11.26
N VAL A 47 13.35 -0.70 -10.60
CA VAL A 47 14.17 -1.89 -10.77
C VAL A 47 13.29 -3.07 -11.16
N PHE A 48 13.49 -3.60 -12.37
CA PHE A 48 12.91 -4.86 -12.78
C PHE A 48 13.75 -6.00 -12.20
N TRP A 49 13.17 -6.82 -11.33
CA TRP A 49 13.84 -7.94 -10.67
C TRP A 49 13.81 -9.17 -11.57
N LEU A 50 14.75 -9.27 -12.50
CA LEU A 50 14.80 -10.31 -13.52
C LEU A 50 16.23 -10.85 -13.65
N ASP A 51 16.38 -12.17 -13.49
CA ASP A 51 17.66 -12.87 -13.63
C ASP A 51 17.84 -13.41 -15.04
N GLN A 52 18.86 -12.93 -15.75
CA GLN A 52 19.16 -13.35 -17.10
C GLN A 52 19.51 -14.85 -17.23
N TYR A 53 19.92 -15.50 -16.16
CA TYR A 53 20.25 -16.92 -16.12
C TYR A 53 19.05 -17.83 -15.86
N ARG A 54 17.93 -17.25 -15.46
CA ARG A 54 16.65 -17.95 -15.33
C ARG A 54 15.89 -17.86 -16.65
N ALA A 55 15.56 -19.01 -17.26
CA ALA A 55 14.99 -19.06 -18.61
C ALA A 55 13.72 -18.20 -18.79
N HIS A 56 12.82 -18.19 -17.79
CA HIS A 56 11.63 -17.35 -17.80
C HIS A 56 12.00 -15.87 -17.81
N ASP A 57 12.87 -15.45 -16.90
CA ASP A 57 13.26 -14.04 -16.75
C ASP A 57 14.06 -13.55 -17.96
N ALA A 58 14.89 -14.41 -18.57
CA ALA A 58 15.58 -14.10 -19.81
C ALA A 58 14.61 -13.73 -20.96
N ASN A 59 13.45 -14.41 -21.03
CA ASN A 59 12.40 -14.06 -21.97
C ASN A 59 11.67 -12.78 -21.58
N MET A 60 11.43 -12.56 -20.27
CA MET A 60 10.84 -11.33 -19.76
C MET A 60 11.73 -10.11 -20.03
N ILE A 61 13.04 -10.22 -19.84
CA ILE A 61 14.02 -9.16 -20.14
C ILE A 61 13.91 -8.71 -21.61
N LYS A 62 13.78 -9.68 -22.54
CA LYS A 62 13.60 -9.34 -23.97
C LYS A 62 12.32 -8.56 -24.22
N LYS A 63 11.22 -8.95 -23.56
CA LYS A 63 9.93 -8.28 -23.67
C LYS A 63 9.93 -6.90 -23.01
N VAL A 64 10.49 -6.76 -21.81
CA VAL A 64 10.65 -5.47 -21.11
C VAL A 64 11.45 -4.49 -22.00
N LYS A 65 12.62 -4.90 -22.49
CA LYS A 65 13.46 -4.08 -23.40
C LYS A 65 12.73 -3.69 -24.70
N LYS A 66 11.85 -4.57 -25.20
CA LYS A 66 11.01 -4.29 -26.38
C LYS A 66 9.97 -3.23 -26.05
N TYR A 67 9.23 -3.38 -24.94
CA TYR A 67 8.09 -2.52 -24.62
C TYR A 67 8.47 -1.19 -23.99
N LEU A 68 9.60 -1.08 -23.31
CA LEU A 68 10.14 0.20 -22.87
C LEU A 68 10.32 1.20 -24.04
N LYS A 69 10.63 0.70 -25.25
CA LYS A 69 10.76 1.55 -26.45
C LYS A 69 9.45 2.23 -26.87
N ASN A 70 8.32 1.77 -26.37
CA ASN A 70 7.01 2.36 -26.66
C ASN A 70 6.65 3.52 -25.71
N HIS A 71 7.53 3.82 -24.76
CA HIS A 71 7.34 4.87 -23.76
C HIS A 71 8.48 5.88 -23.85
N ASP A 72 8.13 7.12 -23.51
CA ASP A 72 9.15 8.11 -23.24
C ASP A 72 9.82 7.78 -21.90
N THR A 73 11.11 7.45 -21.93
CA THR A 73 11.91 7.09 -20.75
C THR A 73 13.01 8.10 -20.45
N GLU A 74 12.99 9.25 -21.12
CA GLU A 74 14.01 10.30 -20.91
C GLU A 74 13.94 10.82 -19.46
N GLY A 75 15.10 10.85 -18.81
CA GLY A 75 15.24 11.31 -17.42
C GLY A 75 14.77 10.31 -16.36
N LEU A 76 14.34 9.09 -16.74
CA LEU A 76 13.99 8.05 -15.79
C LEU A 76 15.17 7.12 -15.52
N ASP A 77 15.34 6.76 -14.26
CA ASP A 77 16.31 5.75 -13.82
C ASP A 77 15.62 4.37 -13.85
N ILE A 78 15.97 3.55 -14.85
CA ILE A 78 15.34 2.26 -15.14
C ILE A 78 16.39 1.17 -15.21
N GLU A 79 16.34 0.25 -14.25
CA GLU A 79 17.32 -0.82 -14.15
C GLU A 79 16.67 -2.21 -14.26
N ILE A 80 17.43 -3.16 -14.79
CA ILE A 80 17.07 -4.59 -14.79
C ILE A 80 18.17 -5.32 -14.06
N MET A 81 17.87 -5.89 -12.91
CA MET A 81 18.86 -6.49 -12.02
C MET A 81 18.42 -7.90 -11.59
N SER A 82 19.40 -8.78 -11.37
CA SER A 82 19.16 -10.06 -10.68
C SER A 82 18.74 -9.80 -9.22
N LEU A 83 18.09 -10.79 -8.60
CA LEU A 83 17.50 -10.62 -7.27
C LEU A 83 18.51 -10.18 -6.20
N ASP A 84 19.71 -10.74 -6.24
CA ASP A 84 20.79 -10.43 -5.29
C ASP A 84 21.34 -9.01 -5.47
N ILE A 85 21.42 -8.52 -6.72
CA ILE A 85 21.86 -7.16 -7.03
C ILE A 85 20.73 -6.17 -6.67
N ALA A 86 19.50 -6.48 -7.08
CA ALA A 86 18.34 -5.64 -6.84
C ALA A 86 18.09 -5.39 -5.33
N ILE A 87 18.21 -6.43 -4.49
CA ILE A 87 18.04 -6.26 -3.05
C ILE A 87 19.16 -5.40 -2.44
N ARG A 88 20.41 -5.58 -2.87
CA ARG A 88 21.53 -4.76 -2.38
C ARG A 88 21.38 -3.29 -2.77
N PHE A 89 21.01 -3.03 -4.01
CA PHE A 89 20.71 -1.70 -4.51
C PHE A 89 19.59 -1.04 -3.70
N THR A 90 18.48 -1.74 -3.50
CA THR A 90 17.36 -1.24 -2.72
C THR A 90 17.74 -0.96 -1.27
N MET A 91 18.50 -1.86 -0.63
CA MET A 91 18.94 -1.68 0.76
C MET A 91 19.92 -0.52 0.91
N GLU A 92 20.79 -0.29 -0.07
CA GLU A 92 21.73 0.85 -0.04
C GLU A 92 20.95 2.17 -0.10
N ARG A 93 19.99 2.28 -1.00
CA ARG A 93 19.12 3.46 -1.11
C ARG A 93 18.33 3.71 0.17
N LEU A 94 17.76 2.66 0.76
CA LEU A 94 17.03 2.76 2.03
C LEU A 94 17.88 3.28 3.19
N ARG A 95 19.18 2.93 3.23
CA ARG A 95 20.10 3.48 4.23
C ARG A 95 20.28 4.99 4.14
N HIS A 96 20.06 5.54 2.93
CA HIS A 96 20.08 6.97 2.68
C HIS A 96 18.70 7.63 2.77
N GLY A 97 17.65 6.88 3.14
CA GLY A 97 16.27 7.36 3.21
C GLY A 97 15.63 7.55 1.83
N GLU A 98 16.11 6.83 0.81
CA GLU A 98 15.66 6.92 -0.57
C GLU A 98 14.79 5.73 -0.96
N ASP A 99 13.67 5.98 -1.64
CA ASP A 99 12.75 4.97 -2.12
C ASP A 99 13.21 4.28 -3.41
N THR A 100 12.75 3.05 -3.63
CA THR A 100 12.96 2.29 -4.86
C THR A 100 11.67 1.59 -5.26
N ILE A 101 11.26 1.72 -6.52
CA ILE A 101 10.14 0.98 -7.06
C ILE A 101 10.62 -0.40 -7.53
N SER A 102 10.23 -1.44 -6.81
CA SER A 102 10.50 -2.82 -7.18
C SER A 102 9.46 -3.32 -8.16
N VAL A 103 9.88 -3.63 -9.38
CA VAL A 103 9.01 -4.16 -10.44
C VAL A 103 9.19 -5.65 -10.52
N THR A 104 8.19 -6.38 -10.00
CA THR A 104 8.21 -7.83 -9.89
C THR A 104 6.99 -8.44 -10.58
N GLY A 105 6.91 -9.75 -10.68
CA GLY A 105 5.78 -10.43 -11.27
C GLY A 105 5.59 -11.84 -10.74
N ASN A 106 4.35 -12.30 -10.77
CA ASN A 106 4.02 -13.67 -10.43
C ASN A 106 4.04 -14.54 -11.67
N VAL A 107 5.08 -15.33 -11.81
CA VAL A 107 5.30 -16.22 -12.95
C VAL A 107 4.27 -17.36 -13.08
N LEU A 108 3.46 -17.58 -12.06
CA LEU A 108 2.42 -18.61 -12.04
C LEU A 108 1.06 -18.11 -12.52
N ARG A 109 0.94 -16.84 -12.89
CA ARG A 109 -0.29 -16.21 -13.35
C ARG A 109 -0.17 -15.78 -14.80
N ASP A 110 -1.30 -15.61 -15.48
CA ASP A 110 -1.39 -15.12 -16.86
C ASP A 110 -0.98 -13.67 -17.04
N TYR A 111 -0.71 -12.95 -15.95
CA TYR A 111 -0.37 -11.53 -15.93
C TYR A 111 0.69 -11.25 -14.87
N LEU A 112 1.40 -10.16 -15.07
CA LEU A 112 2.36 -9.61 -14.13
C LEU A 112 1.70 -8.42 -13.44
N THR A 113 1.62 -8.47 -12.13
CA THR A 113 0.75 -7.55 -11.42
C THR A 113 1.43 -6.75 -10.33
N ASP A 114 2.62 -7.18 -9.89
CA ASP A 114 3.18 -6.64 -8.67
C ASP A 114 4.15 -5.51 -8.98
N LEU A 115 3.86 -4.36 -8.44
CA LEU A 115 4.70 -3.20 -8.41
C LEU A 115 4.73 -2.67 -6.98
N PHE A 116 5.89 -2.68 -6.35
CA PHE A 116 6.04 -2.31 -4.95
C PHE A 116 6.89 -1.07 -4.81
N PRO A 117 6.34 0.09 -4.48
CA PRO A 117 7.11 1.13 -3.83
C PRO A 117 7.48 0.67 -2.43
N ILE A 118 8.77 0.53 -2.16
CA ILE A 118 9.27 0.20 -0.82
C ILE A 118 9.70 1.50 -0.17
N LEU A 119 8.91 1.97 0.79
CA LEU A 119 9.15 3.21 1.52
C LEU A 119 10.10 2.99 2.68
N GLU A 120 10.01 1.81 3.32
CA GLU A 120 10.88 1.45 4.43
C GLU A 120 10.94 -0.07 4.62
N LEU A 121 12.11 -0.58 4.96
CA LEU A 121 12.25 -1.97 5.36
C LEU A 121 11.80 -2.17 6.80
N GLY A 122 11.09 -3.26 7.06
CA GLY A 122 10.77 -3.71 8.41
C GLY A 122 9.31 -4.08 8.66
N THR A 123 8.37 -3.57 7.89
CA THR A 123 6.96 -4.00 7.98
C THR A 123 6.34 -4.15 6.61
N SER A 124 5.44 -5.13 6.45
CA SER A 124 4.63 -5.27 5.23
C SER A 124 3.68 -4.08 5.01
N ALA A 125 3.36 -3.34 6.06
CA ALA A 125 2.52 -2.15 6.00
C ALA A 125 3.15 -1.00 5.21
N LYS A 126 4.46 -1.01 5.02
CA LYS A 126 5.19 -0.02 4.21
C LYS A 126 5.42 -0.46 2.77
N MET A 127 4.76 -1.52 2.34
CA MET A 127 4.78 -2.01 0.96
C MET A 127 3.39 -1.95 0.37
N LEU A 128 3.28 -1.41 -0.83
CA LEU A 128 2.06 -1.34 -1.61
C LEU A 128 2.18 -2.20 -2.86
N SER A 129 1.28 -3.15 -3.03
CA SER A 129 1.13 -3.92 -4.25
C SER A 129 0.09 -3.27 -5.15
N ILE A 130 0.47 -2.97 -6.38
CA ILE A 130 -0.39 -2.36 -7.39
C ILE A 130 -0.72 -3.41 -8.44
N VAL A 131 -2.01 -3.74 -8.58
CA VAL A 131 -2.51 -4.73 -9.52
C VAL A 131 -3.34 -4.02 -10.60
N PRO A 132 -2.80 -3.83 -11.80
CA PRO A 132 -3.57 -3.21 -12.89
C PRO A 132 -4.65 -4.16 -13.40
N LEU A 133 -5.82 -3.60 -13.68
CA LEU A 133 -6.93 -4.33 -14.29
C LEU A 133 -6.91 -4.15 -15.81
N MET A 134 -7.02 -5.23 -16.56
CA MET A 134 -6.93 -5.22 -18.03
C MET A 134 -8.03 -4.39 -18.71
N ALA A 135 -9.20 -4.29 -18.09
CA ALA A 135 -10.31 -3.46 -18.56
C ALA A 135 -10.21 -1.97 -18.13
N GLY A 136 -9.10 -1.58 -17.53
CA GLY A 136 -8.87 -0.26 -16.94
C GLY A 136 -9.11 -0.24 -15.44
N GLY A 137 -8.57 0.78 -14.78
CA GLY A 137 -8.52 0.87 -13.32
C GLY A 137 -7.33 0.15 -12.72
N GLY A 138 -7.30 0.05 -11.41
CA GLY A 138 -6.28 -0.63 -10.64
C GLY A 138 -6.85 -1.16 -9.33
N LEU A 139 -6.26 -2.21 -8.82
CA LEU A 139 -6.44 -2.67 -7.45
C LEU A 139 -5.17 -2.36 -6.69
N PHE A 140 -5.29 -1.60 -5.62
CA PHE A 140 -4.19 -1.25 -4.73
C PHE A 140 -4.38 -2.04 -3.44
N GLU A 141 -3.44 -2.92 -3.15
CA GLU A 141 -3.54 -3.81 -1.99
C GLU A 141 -2.22 -3.86 -1.21
N THR A 142 -2.32 -4.19 0.05
CA THR A 142 -1.18 -4.34 0.94
C THR A 142 -0.96 -5.82 1.26
N GLY A 143 0.27 -6.19 1.59
CA GLY A 143 0.62 -7.57 1.95
C GLY A 143 0.16 -7.99 3.35
N ALA A 144 -0.69 -7.21 4.01
CA ALA A 144 -1.20 -7.51 5.33
C ALA A 144 -2.20 -8.66 5.30
N GLY A 145 -2.26 -9.47 6.35
CA GLY A 145 -3.31 -10.46 6.46
C GLY A 145 -2.99 -11.71 7.28
N GLY A 146 -1.76 -12.20 7.30
CA GLY A 146 -1.42 -13.45 7.99
C GLY A 146 -1.61 -13.42 9.52
N SER A 147 -1.60 -12.24 10.14
CA SER A 147 -1.81 -12.04 11.58
C SER A 147 -3.21 -11.58 11.97
N ALA A 148 -4.10 -11.33 11.03
CA ALA A 148 -5.43 -10.79 11.29
C ALA A 148 -6.24 -11.54 12.35
N PRO A 149 -6.31 -12.89 12.36
CA PRO A 149 -7.04 -13.63 13.40
C PRO A 149 -6.57 -13.31 14.81
N LYS A 150 -5.25 -13.15 15.03
CA LYS A 150 -4.70 -12.80 16.34
C LYS A 150 -5.01 -11.38 16.76
N HIS A 151 -5.08 -10.45 15.81
CA HIS A 151 -5.48 -9.07 16.08
C HIS A 151 -6.94 -8.99 16.52
N VAL A 152 -7.83 -9.74 15.87
CA VAL A 152 -9.25 -9.83 16.28
C VAL A 152 -9.39 -10.49 17.64
N GLN A 153 -8.63 -11.56 17.93
CA GLN A 153 -8.63 -12.21 19.25
C GLN A 153 -8.22 -11.24 20.36
N GLN A 154 -7.15 -10.46 20.14
CA GLN A 154 -6.71 -9.46 21.11
C GLN A 154 -7.77 -8.35 21.27
N PHE A 155 -8.36 -7.87 20.19
CA PHE A 155 -9.41 -6.87 20.24
C PHE A 155 -10.61 -7.34 21.07
N VAL A 156 -11.10 -8.55 20.84
CA VAL A 156 -12.20 -9.12 21.62
C VAL A 156 -11.85 -9.34 23.09
N ALA A 157 -10.61 -9.75 23.39
CA ALA A 157 -10.19 -10.05 24.75
C ALA A 157 -9.81 -8.82 25.57
N GLU A 158 -9.24 -7.81 24.95
CA GLU A 158 -8.58 -6.68 25.62
C GLU A 158 -9.08 -5.32 25.10
N ASN A 159 -10.02 -5.29 24.17
CA ASN A 159 -10.46 -4.07 23.50
C ASN A 159 -9.27 -3.21 22.98
N HIS A 160 -8.25 -3.88 22.46
CA HIS A 160 -7.04 -3.27 21.90
C HIS A 160 -6.79 -3.81 20.49
N LEU A 161 -6.85 -2.94 19.50
CA LEU A 161 -6.65 -3.30 18.10
C LEU A 161 -5.25 -2.85 17.64
N ARG A 162 -4.29 -3.78 17.64
CA ARG A 162 -2.91 -3.50 17.21
C ARG A 162 -2.69 -3.55 15.70
N TRP A 163 -3.74 -3.65 14.90
CA TRP A 163 -3.62 -3.62 13.43
C TRP A 163 -2.99 -2.30 12.98
N ASP A 164 -1.92 -2.37 12.18
CA ASP A 164 -1.30 -1.21 11.58
C ASP A 164 -1.88 -0.99 10.18
N SER A 165 -2.64 0.07 10.01
CA SER A 165 -3.29 0.44 8.74
C SER A 165 -2.41 1.30 7.83
N LEU A 166 -1.11 1.35 8.07
CA LEU A 166 -0.19 2.16 7.25
C LEU A 166 -0.26 1.77 5.77
N GLY A 167 -0.36 0.46 5.49
CA GLY A 167 -0.52 -0.02 4.12
C GLY A 167 -1.80 0.47 3.45
N GLU A 168 -2.91 0.49 4.18
CA GLU A 168 -4.19 1.00 3.70
C GLU A 168 -4.13 2.51 3.44
N PHE A 169 -3.41 3.28 4.27
CA PHE A 169 -3.21 4.71 4.07
C PHE A 169 -2.41 4.98 2.79
N LEU A 170 -1.33 4.23 2.56
CA LEU A 170 -0.54 4.30 1.34
C LEU A 170 -1.38 3.89 0.11
N ALA A 171 -2.20 2.85 0.22
CA ALA A 171 -3.08 2.42 -0.85
C ALA A 171 -4.12 3.49 -1.20
N LEU A 172 -4.67 4.19 -0.19
CA LEU A 172 -5.61 5.28 -0.40
C LEU A 172 -4.95 6.47 -1.13
N ALA A 173 -3.74 6.86 -0.71
CA ALA A 173 -3.00 7.95 -1.36
C ALA A 173 -2.76 7.67 -2.85
N VAL A 174 -2.27 6.47 -3.18
CA VAL A 174 -2.03 6.07 -4.58
C VAL A 174 -3.33 5.91 -5.37
N SER A 175 -4.42 5.47 -4.73
CA SER A 175 -5.74 5.40 -5.36
C SER A 175 -6.28 6.79 -5.72
N LEU A 176 -6.10 7.77 -4.84
CA LEU A 176 -6.45 9.17 -5.11
C LEU A 176 -5.61 9.76 -6.24
N GLU A 177 -4.31 9.45 -6.30
CA GLU A 177 -3.41 9.85 -7.38
C GLU A 177 -3.88 9.27 -8.74
N ASP A 178 -4.21 7.98 -8.79
CA ASP A 178 -4.73 7.31 -10.00
C ASP A 178 -6.05 7.96 -10.48
N VAL A 179 -6.96 8.27 -9.56
CA VAL A 179 -8.20 8.99 -9.86
C VAL A 179 -7.90 10.40 -10.40
N ALA A 180 -6.97 11.11 -9.78
CA ALA A 180 -6.58 12.45 -10.19
C ALA A 180 -6.07 12.47 -11.64
N GLU A 181 -5.17 11.54 -11.99
CA GLU A 181 -4.63 11.42 -13.33
C GLU A 181 -5.70 11.04 -14.36
N LYS A 182 -6.49 10.00 -14.08
CA LYS A 182 -7.49 9.47 -15.03
C LYS A 182 -8.67 10.40 -15.28
N SER A 183 -9.08 11.16 -14.28
CA SER A 183 -10.24 12.07 -14.36
C SER A 183 -9.84 13.55 -14.49
N ASN A 184 -8.54 13.85 -14.54
CA ASN A 184 -8.00 15.22 -14.51
C ASN A 184 -8.58 16.03 -13.34
N ASN A 185 -8.63 15.41 -12.14
CA ASN A 185 -9.23 15.98 -10.94
C ASN A 185 -8.14 16.55 -10.01
N ASN A 186 -7.96 17.88 -10.06
CA ASN A 186 -6.94 18.54 -9.24
C ASN A 186 -7.19 18.41 -7.73
N ARG A 187 -8.45 18.37 -7.28
CA ARG A 187 -8.75 18.16 -5.84
C ARG A 187 -8.32 16.79 -5.36
N ALA A 188 -8.55 15.75 -6.18
CA ALA A 188 -8.05 14.41 -5.85
C ALA A 188 -6.53 14.36 -5.76
N LYS A 189 -5.81 15.12 -6.63
CA LYS A 189 -4.36 15.24 -6.57
C LYS A 189 -3.89 15.91 -5.27
N ILE A 190 -4.50 17.01 -4.88
CA ILE A 190 -4.18 17.70 -3.61
C ILE A 190 -4.40 16.76 -2.42
N LEU A 191 -5.52 16.03 -2.40
CA LEU A 191 -5.82 15.07 -1.35
C LEU A 191 -4.81 13.92 -1.31
N ALA A 192 -4.34 13.43 -2.46
CA ALA A 192 -3.31 12.40 -2.53
C ALA A 192 -1.98 12.88 -1.94
N VAL A 193 -1.51 14.04 -2.37
CA VAL A 193 -0.24 14.63 -1.90
C VAL A 193 -0.28 14.93 -0.41
N THR A 194 -1.36 15.52 0.07
CA THR A 194 -1.51 15.86 1.50
C THR A 194 -1.68 14.63 2.38
N LEU A 195 -2.29 13.54 1.87
CA LEU A 195 -2.35 12.26 2.58
C LEU A 195 -0.98 11.60 2.68
N ASP A 196 -0.18 11.67 1.63
CA ASP A 196 1.20 11.16 1.65
C ASP A 196 2.04 11.91 2.70
N GLN A 197 1.95 13.25 2.74
CA GLN A 197 2.57 14.07 3.78
C GLN A 197 2.12 13.70 5.19
N ALA A 198 0.80 13.50 5.38
CA ALA A 198 0.23 13.11 6.67
C ALA A 198 0.73 11.72 7.11
N THR A 199 0.86 10.79 6.16
CA THR A 199 1.39 9.45 6.41
C THR A 199 2.86 9.50 6.80
N GLY A 200 3.66 10.35 6.13
CA GLY A 200 5.05 10.62 6.53
C GLY A 200 5.13 11.16 7.96
N LYS A 201 4.34 12.18 8.29
CA LYS A 201 4.29 12.75 9.65
C LYS A 201 3.87 11.71 10.70
N LEU A 202 2.90 10.85 10.39
CA LEU A 202 2.46 9.77 11.28
C LEU A 202 3.60 8.82 11.64
N LEU A 203 4.49 8.53 10.68
CA LEU A 203 5.69 7.70 10.90
C LEU A 203 6.75 8.44 11.71
N ASP A 204 7.06 9.68 11.36
CA ASP A 204 8.07 10.50 12.04
C ASP A 204 7.73 10.71 13.52
N GLU A 205 6.45 10.88 13.82
CA GLU A 205 5.90 11.08 15.16
C GLU A 205 5.61 9.75 15.90
N ASN A 206 5.94 8.59 15.32
CA ASN A 206 5.73 7.25 15.89
C ASN A 206 4.27 6.99 16.32
N LYS A 207 3.30 7.38 15.48
CA LYS A 207 1.86 7.20 15.76
C LYS A 207 1.29 5.90 15.22
N SER A 208 2.13 4.90 14.91
CA SER A 208 1.69 3.53 14.62
C SER A 208 1.16 2.83 15.87
N PRO A 209 0.24 1.84 15.70
CA PRO A 209 -0.33 1.13 16.83
C PRO A 209 0.69 0.38 17.67
N SER A 210 0.62 0.51 18.98
CA SER A 210 1.40 -0.27 19.93
C SER A 210 0.90 -1.72 20.02
N ARG A 211 1.75 -2.60 20.51
CA ARG A 211 1.38 -3.98 20.86
C ARG A 211 0.77 -4.10 22.25
N LYS A 212 0.89 -3.05 23.07
CA LYS A 212 0.49 -3.07 24.48
C LYS A 212 -0.87 -2.42 24.68
N THR A 213 -1.74 -3.12 25.38
CA THR A 213 -3.04 -2.60 25.83
C THR A 213 -2.87 -1.38 26.73
N GLY A 214 -3.71 -0.39 26.55
CA GLY A 214 -3.65 0.91 27.25
C GLY A 214 -2.75 1.94 26.56
N GLU A 215 -2.04 1.57 25.51
CA GLU A 215 -1.29 2.47 24.63
C GLU A 215 -2.04 2.72 23.33
N LEU A 216 -1.48 3.55 22.44
CA LEU A 216 -2.07 3.88 21.15
C LEU A 216 -2.37 2.60 20.33
N ASP A 217 -3.61 2.43 19.92
CA ASP A 217 -4.05 1.34 19.05
C ASP A 217 -4.43 1.84 17.63
N ASN A 218 -4.98 0.97 16.80
CA ASN A 218 -5.40 1.31 15.44
C ASN A 218 -6.33 2.53 15.39
N ARG A 219 -7.28 2.66 16.33
CA ARG A 219 -8.23 3.78 16.39
C ARG A 219 -7.52 5.10 16.63
N GLY A 220 -6.55 5.11 17.55
CA GLY A 220 -5.73 6.27 17.82
C GLY A 220 -4.80 6.61 16.64
N SER A 221 -4.25 5.61 15.96
CA SER A 221 -3.45 5.82 14.74
C SER A 221 -4.29 6.47 13.63
N HIS A 222 -5.54 6.04 13.43
CA HIS A 222 -6.47 6.66 12.49
C HIS A 222 -6.82 8.10 12.87
N PHE A 223 -7.01 8.37 14.16
CA PHE A 223 -7.21 9.74 14.65
C PHE A 223 -6.02 10.64 14.28
N TYR A 224 -4.80 10.20 14.54
CA TYR A 224 -3.60 10.97 14.18
C TYR A 224 -3.48 11.18 12.67
N LEU A 225 -3.75 10.15 11.87
CA LEU A 225 -3.75 10.32 10.41
C LEU A 225 -4.78 11.36 9.97
N ALA A 226 -6.01 11.29 10.50
CA ALA A 226 -7.07 12.25 10.15
C ALA A 226 -6.69 13.68 10.54
N MET A 227 -6.10 13.88 11.73
CA MET A 227 -5.62 15.17 12.19
C MET A 227 -4.50 15.70 11.30
N TYR A 228 -3.47 14.92 11.04
CA TYR A 228 -2.35 15.33 10.20
C TYR A 228 -2.76 15.58 8.75
N TRP A 229 -3.70 14.79 8.23
CA TRP A 229 -4.23 15.01 6.89
C TRP A 229 -5.06 16.30 6.82
N ALA A 230 -5.93 16.55 7.79
CA ALA A 230 -6.66 17.81 7.87
C ALA A 230 -5.72 19.02 7.97
N GLU A 231 -4.66 18.95 8.79
CA GLU A 231 -3.61 19.98 8.89
C GLU A 231 -2.91 20.21 7.55
N ALA A 232 -2.52 19.14 6.85
CA ALA A 232 -1.84 19.25 5.55
C ALA A 232 -2.75 19.87 4.48
N VAL A 233 -4.05 19.48 4.45
CA VAL A 233 -5.05 20.08 3.56
C VAL A 233 -5.32 21.54 3.91
N ALA A 234 -5.34 21.90 5.19
CA ALA A 234 -5.51 23.28 5.63
C ALA A 234 -4.29 24.17 5.33
N ALA A 235 -3.10 23.57 5.19
CA ALA A 235 -1.87 24.28 4.92
C ALA A 235 -1.55 24.48 3.43
N GLN A 236 -2.18 23.73 2.51
CA GLN A 236 -1.95 23.86 1.07
C GLN A 236 -2.52 25.16 0.50
N ASN A 237 -1.98 25.64 -0.63
CA ASN A 237 -2.34 26.91 -1.25
C ASN A 237 -2.87 26.75 -2.70
N GLU A 238 -3.13 25.52 -3.14
CA GLU A 238 -3.56 25.22 -4.51
C GLU A 238 -5.09 25.32 -4.70
N ASP A 239 -5.87 25.05 -3.62
CA ASP A 239 -7.34 25.15 -3.62
C ASP A 239 -7.81 25.83 -2.32
N ALA A 240 -8.19 27.11 -2.42
CA ALA A 240 -8.61 27.93 -1.28
C ALA A 240 -9.92 27.45 -0.64
N GLU A 241 -10.81 26.84 -1.43
CA GLU A 241 -12.08 26.31 -0.94
C GLU A 241 -11.86 25.05 -0.10
N LEU A 242 -11.00 24.16 -0.59
CA LEU A 242 -10.58 22.96 0.15
C LEU A 242 -9.81 23.34 1.41
N GLN A 243 -8.89 24.31 1.34
CA GLN A 243 -8.18 24.85 2.50
C GLN A 243 -9.15 25.35 3.56
N ALA A 244 -10.12 26.19 3.17
CA ALA A 244 -11.09 26.77 4.10
C ALA A 244 -11.97 25.69 4.76
N ALA A 245 -12.40 24.68 3.98
CA ALA A 245 -13.23 23.59 4.46
C ALA A 245 -12.55 22.75 5.55
N PHE A 246 -11.22 22.61 5.49
CA PHE A 246 -10.47 21.77 6.45
C PHE A 246 -9.84 22.57 7.60
N SER A 247 -9.75 23.90 7.51
CA SER A 247 -9.08 24.73 8.51
C SER A 247 -9.70 24.62 9.91
N GLU A 248 -11.02 24.66 10.02
CA GLU A 248 -11.70 24.55 11.31
C GLU A 248 -11.64 23.13 11.88
N LEU A 249 -11.76 22.12 11.01
CA LEU A 249 -11.63 20.72 11.41
C LEU A 249 -10.22 20.42 11.94
N ALA A 250 -9.17 20.85 11.22
CA ALA A 250 -7.79 20.68 11.64
C ALA A 250 -7.53 21.28 13.02
N LYS A 251 -8.01 22.51 13.23
CA LYS A 251 -7.92 23.19 14.53
C LYS A 251 -8.65 22.43 15.63
N SER A 252 -9.89 22.01 15.36
CA SER A 252 -10.71 21.30 16.36
C SER A 252 -10.12 19.94 16.73
N LEU A 253 -9.55 19.20 15.76
CA LEU A 253 -8.87 17.94 16.03
C LEU A 253 -7.62 18.16 16.91
N ALA A 254 -6.81 19.16 16.61
CA ALA A 254 -5.60 19.48 17.37
C ALA A 254 -5.93 19.98 18.81
N GLU A 255 -6.94 20.84 18.98
CA GLU A 255 -7.36 21.34 20.30
C GLU A 255 -7.92 20.24 21.21
N ASN A 256 -8.44 19.16 20.65
CA ASN A 256 -9.02 18.03 21.39
C ASN A 256 -8.13 16.78 21.41
N GLU A 257 -6.87 16.84 20.93
CA GLU A 257 -5.96 15.70 20.81
C GLU A 257 -5.88 14.89 22.11
N ASP A 258 -5.46 15.51 23.20
CA ASP A 258 -5.27 14.82 24.49
C ASP A 258 -6.54 14.15 24.99
N LYS A 259 -7.69 14.80 24.83
CA LYS A 259 -8.97 14.27 25.26
C LYS A 259 -9.42 13.08 24.41
N ILE A 260 -9.28 13.18 23.09
CA ILE A 260 -9.63 12.11 22.17
C ILE A 260 -8.75 10.88 22.42
N VAL A 261 -7.44 11.09 22.56
CA VAL A 261 -6.48 9.99 22.83
C VAL A 261 -6.78 9.32 24.16
N ALA A 262 -7.11 10.08 25.20
CA ALA A 262 -7.53 9.54 26.49
C ALA A 262 -8.82 8.68 26.33
N GLU A 263 -9.86 9.22 25.68
CA GLU A 263 -11.11 8.47 25.44
C GLU A 263 -10.89 7.16 24.66
N LEU A 264 -9.93 7.14 23.70
CA LEU A 264 -9.59 5.93 22.92
C LEU A 264 -8.77 4.92 23.72
N ASN A 265 -7.92 5.37 24.63
CA ASN A 265 -7.07 4.48 25.42
C ASN A 265 -7.79 3.93 26.67
N ASP A 266 -8.62 4.73 27.33
CA ASP A 266 -9.26 4.37 28.60
C ASP A 266 -10.27 3.22 28.49
N ILE A 267 -10.80 2.97 27.29
CA ILE A 267 -11.72 1.86 27.06
C ILE A 267 -11.03 0.50 26.95
N GLN A 268 -9.73 0.48 26.83
CA GLN A 268 -8.95 -0.74 26.63
C GLN A 268 -8.78 -1.53 27.94
N GLY A 269 -8.35 -2.78 27.84
CA GLY A 269 -8.09 -3.66 28.98
C GLY A 269 -9.26 -4.54 29.39
N GLY A 270 -10.44 -4.35 28.82
CA GLY A 270 -11.63 -5.17 29.05
C GLY A 270 -12.07 -5.96 27.84
N LYS A 271 -12.89 -6.99 28.04
CA LYS A 271 -13.50 -7.73 26.93
C LYS A 271 -14.51 -6.85 26.20
N VAL A 272 -14.53 -6.95 24.87
CA VAL A 272 -15.55 -6.33 24.02
C VAL A 272 -16.39 -7.41 23.32
N ASP A 273 -17.70 -7.20 23.31
CA ASP A 273 -18.63 -8.07 22.57
C ASP A 273 -18.93 -7.42 21.21
N ILE A 274 -18.50 -8.07 20.14
CA ILE A 274 -18.76 -7.67 18.76
C ILE A 274 -19.84 -8.51 18.07
N GLY A 275 -20.54 -9.38 18.80
CA GLY A 275 -21.64 -10.20 18.28
C GLY A 275 -21.22 -11.48 17.57
N GLY A 276 -19.95 -11.68 17.26
CA GLY A 276 -19.42 -12.87 16.58
C GLY A 276 -18.16 -12.59 15.78
N TYR A 277 -17.46 -13.65 15.37
CA TYR A 277 -16.22 -13.54 14.62
C TYR A 277 -16.45 -13.42 13.09
N TYR A 278 -17.32 -14.27 12.53
CA TYR A 278 -17.55 -14.32 11.09
C TYR A 278 -18.66 -13.39 10.61
N HIS A 279 -19.62 -13.11 11.47
CA HIS A 279 -20.74 -12.21 11.22
C HIS A 279 -20.92 -11.31 12.44
N PRO A 280 -20.03 -10.32 12.61
CA PRO A 280 -20.14 -9.41 13.74
C PRO A 280 -21.41 -8.56 13.64
N ASP A 281 -21.93 -8.16 14.79
CA ASP A 281 -23.05 -7.23 14.89
C ASP A 281 -22.56 -5.80 14.56
N SER A 282 -23.17 -5.17 13.56
CA SER A 282 -22.73 -3.87 13.06
C SER A 282 -22.77 -2.78 14.13
N ASP A 283 -23.82 -2.73 14.95
CA ASP A 283 -23.99 -1.68 15.98
C ASP A 283 -22.96 -1.84 17.10
N LYS A 284 -22.67 -3.10 17.48
CA LYS A 284 -21.65 -3.40 18.48
C LYS A 284 -20.25 -3.07 17.97
N VAL A 285 -19.96 -3.38 16.70
CA VAL A 285 -18.67 -3.04 16.06
C VAL A 285 -18.52 -1.54 15.96
N GLU A 286 -19.52 -0.82 15.48
CA GLU A 286 -19.48 0.64 15.38
C GLU A 286 -19.18 1.29 16.74
N LYS A 287 -19.91 0.87 17.77
CA LYS A 287 -19.68 1.36 19.13
C LYS A 287 -18.26 1.06 19.66
N ALA A 288 -17.73 -0.12 19.35
CA ALA A 288 -16.40 -0.52 19.76
C ALA A 288 -15.29 0.23 18.97
N MET A 289 -15.53 0.53 17.70
CA MET A 289 -14.57 1.19 16.81
C MET A 289 -14.61 2.72 16.89
N ARG A 290 -15.73 3.29 17.32
CA ARG A 290 -15.94 4.76 17.47
C ARG A 290 -16.26 5.16 18.91
N PRO A 291 -15.41 4.83 19.91
CA PRO A 291 -15.74 5.05 21.32
C PRO A 291 -15.54 6.49 21.79
N SER A 292 -14.79 7.33 21.06
CA SER A 292 -14.55 8.72 21.45
C SER A 292 -15.76 9.60 21.09
N ALA A 293 -16.51 10.01 22.08
CA ALA A 293 -17.63 10.93 21.90
C ALA A 293 -17.15 12.30 21.38
N THR A 294 -15.99 12.74 21.83
CA THR A 294 -15.38 14.00 21.37
C THR A 294 -15.02 13.94 19.89
N LEU A 295 -14.37 12.87 19.43
CA LEU A 295 -14.04 12.69 18.01
C LEU A 295 -15.30 12.59 17.15
N ASN A 296 -16.28 11.79 17.57
CA ASN A 296 -17.54 11.63 16.83
C ASN A 296 -18.24 12.95 16.60
N ALA A 297 -18.31 13.82 17.63
CA ALA A 297 -18.96 15.12 17.55
C ALA A 297 -18.27 16.12 16.58
N LEU A 298 -17.05 15.83 16.13
CA LEU A 298 -16.36 16.68 15.13
C LEU A 298 -16.72 16.30 13.68
N PHE A 299 -17.36 15.15 13.49
CA PHE A 299 -17.76 14.66 12.17
C PHE A 299 -19.28 14.56 11.97
N ASP A 300 -20.07 14.73 13.01
CA ASP A 300 -21.54 14.78 12.96
C ASP A 300 -21.99 16.25 12.76
#